data_1962e504862161da6339a62b6319150d
#
_entry.id   1962e504862161da6339a62b6319150d
#
_cell.length_a   1.000
_cell.length_b   1.000
_cell.length_c   1.000
_cell.angle_alpha   90.00
_cell.angle_beta   90.00
_cell.angle_gamma   90.00
#
_symmetry.space_group_name_H-M   'P 1'
#
loop_
_entity.id
_entity.type
_entity.pdbx_description
1 polymer ?
#
loop_
_entity_poly.entity_id
_entity_poly.type
_entity_poly.pdbx_seq_one_letter_code
_entity_poly.pdbx_strand_id
1 'polypeptide(L)'
;MGGFSISSREQYIGRCRAYLSTAQTGVSHLNSTTLLLAYFKTELIRMKRMIIFCMLFFCSTMVLTASSPRTLKYKQIQKKIRDIESMVKDKDAELLHTPESLEEGCLSTAVTCFKKGIQKLQPASSQENEAFAKAVRIVSKFTYKDPKEHCEFTCESYEKKTPKEFLKGFENLMKMLFKN
;
A
#
# COMPACT_ATOMS: atom_id res chain seq x y z
N MET A 1 16.44 -6.11 18.96
CA MET A 1 17.60 -7.04 18.90
C MET A 1 17.17 -8.20 18.01
N GLY A 2 17.55 -8.23 16.77
CA GLY A 2 17.27 -9.30 15.82
C GLY A 2 18.46 -9.43 14.88
N GLY A 3 19.37 -10.40 15.20
CA GLY A 3 20.53 -10.69 14.41
C GLY A 3 20.15 -11.37 13.10
N PHE A 4 20.48 -10.77 11.99
CA PHE A 4 20.35 -11.37 10.66
C PHE A 4 21.61 -12.21 10.40
N SER A 5 21.41 -13.52 10.33
CA SER A 5 22.47 -14.53 10.21
C SER A 5 23.18 -14.45 8.84
N ILE A 6 24.48 -14.18 8.85
CA ILE A 6 25.39 -14.10 7.69
C ILE A 6 25.71 -15.49 7.09
N SER A 7 25.10 -16.56 7.60
CA SER A 7 25.42 -17.95 7.25
C SER A 7 25.04 -18.42 5.85
N SER A 8 24.13 -17.73 5.14
CA SER A 8 23.62 -18.22 3.85
C SER A 8 24.48 -17.83 2.64
N ARG A 9 25.38 -16.86 2.77
CA ARG A 9 26.21 -16.38 1.66
C ARG A 9 27.48 -17.23 1.44
N GLU A 10 28.00 -17.80 2.48
CA GLU A 10 29.20 -18.65 2.42
C GLU A 10 28.91 -20.03 1.78
N GLN A 11 27.72 -20.57 1.95
CA GLN A 11 27.33 -21.87 1.37
C GLN A 11 27.18 -21.85 -0.16
N TYR A 12 26.85 -20.70 -0.75
CA TYR A 12 26.70 -20.57 -2.20
C TYR A 12 28.05 -20.51 -2.93
N ILE A 13 29.06 -19.91 -2.30
CA ILE A 13 30.40 -19.77 -2.90
C ILE A 13 31.15 -21.11 -2.90
N GLY A 14 30.92 -21.96 -1.87
CA GLY A 14 31.53 -23.28 -1.77
C GLY A 14 31.06 -24.28 -2.85
N ARG A 15 29.81 -24.18 -3.31
CA ARG A 15 29.27 -25.08 -4.34
C ARG A 15 29.75 -24.76 -5.75
N CYS A 16 30.08 -23.50 -6.05
CA CYS A 16 30.63 -23.14 -7.35
C CYS A 16 32.07 -23.65 -7.57
N ARG A 17 32.82 -23.89 -6.48
CA ARG A 17 34.22 -24.36 -6.58
C ARG A 17 34.34 -25.87 -6.79
N ALA A 18 33.35 -26.66 -6.36
CA ALA A 18 33.38 -28.12 -6.48
C ALA A 18 33.09 -28.63 -7.91
N TYR A 19 32.38 -27.83 -8.74
CA TYR A 19 32.05 -28.23 -10.12
C TYR A 19 33.16 -28.00 -11.12
N LEU A 20 34.23 -27.27 -10.80
CA LEU A 20 35.36 -27.00 -11.67
C LEU A 20 36.46 -28.10 -11.66
N SER A 21 36.36 -29.06 -10.72
CA SER A 21 37.42 -30.06 -10.53
C SER A 21 37.19 -31.40 -11.23
N THR A 22 36.01 -31.66 -11.82
CA THR A 22 35.65 -33.00 -12.33
C THR A 22 35.65 -33.12 -13.86
N ALA A 23 36.12 -32.11 -14.60
CA ALA A 23 36.07 -32.10 -16.07
C ALA A 23 37.44 -32.28 -16.74
N GLN A 24 38.38 -32.93 -16.07
CA GLN A 24 39.77 -33.04 -16.58
C GLN A 24 40.25 -34.48 -16.74
N THR A 25 39.47 -35.36 -17.38
CA THR A 25 40.02 -36.61 -17.93
C THR A 25 39.23 -37.02 -19.17
N GLY A 26 39.88 -36.88 -20.31
CA GLY A 26 39.52 -37.61 -21.51
C GLY A 26 39.02 -36.78 -22.71
N VAL A 27 39.86 -36.02 -23.36
CA VAL A 27 39.66 -35.67 -24.78
C VAL A 27 41.03 -35.61 -25.51
N SER A 28 41.32 -36.64 -26.27
CA SER A 28 42.32 -36.64 -27.30
C SER A 28 41.69 -36.02 -28.56
N HIS A 29 42.38 -35.02 -29.12
CA HIS A 29 42.30 -34.54 -30.49
C HIS A 29 40.94 -34.11 -31.06
N LEU A 30 40.38 -32.99 -30.55
CA LEU A 30 39.39 -32.18 -31.28
C LEU A 30 39.98 -30.78 -31.50
N ASN A 31 39.80 -30.21 -32.71
CA ASN A 31 40.30 -28.89 -33.08
C ASN A 31 39.90 -27.83 -32.02
N SER A 32 40.89 -27.08 -31.52
CA SER A 32 40.74 -26.05 -30.47
C SER A 32 39.61 -25.02 -30.74
N THR A 33 39.31 -24.75 -32.00
CA THR A 33 38.27 -23.83 -32.45
C THR A 33 36.86 -24.37 -32.23
N THR A 34 36.62 -25.67 -32.40
CA THR A 34 35.30 -26.30 -32.19
C THR A 34 34.98 -26.42 -30.71
N LEU A 35 35.99 -26.66 -29.88
CA LEU A 35 35.83 -26.67 -28.41
C LEU A 35 35.49 -25.29 -27.85
N LEU A 36 36.15 -24.25 -28.34
CA LEU A 36 35.84 -22.86 -27.94
C LEU A 36 34.44 -22.45 -28.38
N LEU A 37 34.03 -22.77 -29.60
CA LEU A 37 32.67 -22.48 -30.08
C LEU A 37 31.57 -23.23 -29.28
N ALA A 38 31.81 -24.49 -28.93
CA ALA A 38 30.89 -25.26 -28.08
C ALA A 38 30.81 -24.67 -26.67
N TYR A 39 31.95 -24.24 -26.09
CA TYR A 39 31.99 -23.58 -24.80
C TYR A 39 31.21 -22.25 -24.81
N PHE A 40 31.48 -21.39 -25.79
CA PHE A 40 30.72 -20.12 -25.92
C PHE A 40 29.20 -20.33 -26.12
N LYS A 41 28.83 -21.35 -26.88
CA LYS A 41 27.40 -21.69 -27.10
C LYS A 41 26.74 -22.17 -25.83
N THR A 42 27.38 -22.97 -24.99
CA THR A 42 26.85 -23.42 -23.70
C THR A 42 26.74 -22.29 -22.71
N GLU A 43 27.70 -21.39 -22.61
CA GLU A 43 27.66 -20.21 -21.75
C GLU A 43 26.56 -19.23 -22.19
N LEU A 44 26.37 -19.02 -23.48
CA LEU A 44 25.32 -18.17 -24.02
C LEU A 44 23.91 -18.73 -23.67
N ILE A 45 23.73 -20.05 -23.74
CA ILE A 45 22.48 -20.72 -23.37
C ILE A 45 22.24 -20.59 -21.86
N ARG A 46 23.31 -20.74 -21.06
CA ARG A 46 23.22 -20.58 -19.58
C ARG A 46 22.86 -19.16 -19.20
N MET A 47 23.48 -18.15 -19.82
CA MET A 47 23.11 -16.74 -19.58
C MET A 47 21.68 -16.43 -20.00
N LYS A 48 21.21 -16.92 -21.14
CA LYS A 48 19.80 -16.75 -21.56
C LYS A 48 18.83 -17.36 -20.56
N ARG A 49 19.11 -18.56 -20.04
CA ARG A 49 18.28 -19.19 -18.99
C ARG A 49 18.28 -18.37 -17.71
N MET A 50 19.42 -17.87 -17.25
CA MET A 50 19.51 -17.01 -16.07
C MET A 50 18.70 -15.72 -16.23
N ILE A 51 18.79 -15.07 -17.39
CA ILE A 51 18.01 -13.86 -17.69
C ILE A 51 16.52 -14.16 -17.66
N ILE A 52 16.09 -15.27 -18.28
CA ILE A 52 14.68 -15.68 -18.27
C ILE A 52 14.20 -15.95 -16.83
N PHE A 53 14.99 -16.67 -16.01
CA PHE A 53 14.65 -16.89 -14.60
C PHE A 53 14.57 -15.59 -13.80
N CYS A 54 15.52 -14.67 -13.99
CA CYS A 54 15.47 -13.36 -13.36
C CYS A 54 14.24 -12.57 -13.79
N MET A 55 13.92 -12.53 -15.08
CA MET A 55 12.73 -11.85 -15.60
C MET A 55 11.44 -12.45 -15.04
N LEU A 56 11.32 -13.79 -15.00
CA LEU A 56 10.16 -14.47 -14.41
C LEU A 56 10.05 -14.21 -12.91
N PHE A 57 11.18 -14.20 -12.19
CA PHE A 57 11.20 -13.90 -10.76
C PHE A 57 10.81 -12.45 -10.48
N PHE A 58 11.35 -11.48 -11.23
CA PHE A 58 10.96 -10.08 -11.10
C PHE A 58 9.49 -9.84 -11.49
N CYS A 59 8.99 -10.48 -12.55
CA CYS A 59 7.58 -10.40 -12.93
C CYS A 59 6.67 -10.97 -11.83
N SER A 60 7.01 -12.12 -11.24
CA SER A 60 6.21 -12.73 -10.17
C SER A 60 6.21 -11.89 -8.89
N THR A 61 7.33 -11.28 -8.50
CA THR A 61 7.40 -10.40 -7.33
C THR A 61 6.62 -9.10 -7.53
N MET A 62 6.62 -8.53 -8.73
CA MET A 62 5.85 -7.33 -9.06
C MET A 62 4.34 -7.55 -9.01
N VAL A 63 3.85 -8.73 -9.42
CA VAL A 63 2.42 -9.08 -9.35
C VAL A 63 1.96 -9.24 -7.90
N LEU A 64 2.79 -9.83 -7.03
CA LEU A 64 2.46 -10.05 -5.61
C LEU A 64 2.42 -8.76 -4.77
N THR A 65 3.12 -7.69 -5.19
CA THR A 65 3.18 -6.41 -4.46
C THR A 65 2.21 -5.35 -5.00
N ALA A 66 1.51 -5.61 -6.09
CA ALA A 66 0.51 -4.70 -6.65
C ALA A 66 -0.74 -4.69 -5.77
N SER A 67 -0.72 -3.87 -4.71
CA SER A 67 -1.95 -3.55 -3.98
C SER A 67 -2.95 -2.89 -4.95
N SER A 68 -4.22 -3.34 -4.90
CA SER A 68 -5.28 -2.80 -5.74
C SER A 68 -5.28 -1.26 -5.69
N PRO A 69 -5.49 -0.55 -6.82
CA PRO A 69 -5.57 0.91 -6.83
C PRO A 69 -6.61 1.47 -5.86
N ARG A 70 -7.69 0.72 -5.61
CA ARG A 70 -8.71 1.06 -4.60
C ARG A 70 -8.11 1.07 -3.20
N THR A 71 -7.39 0.01 -2.83
CA THR A 71 -6.71 -0.14 -1.53
C THR A 71 -5.76 1.01 -1.23
N LEU A 72 -4.97 1.42 -2.23
CA LEU A 72 -4.04 2.55 -2.10
C LEU A 72 -4.81 3.87 -1.86
N LYS A 73 -5.91 4.10 -2.58
CA LYS A 73 -6.75 5.29 -2.40
C LYS A 73 -7.32 5.38 -0.98
N TYR A 74 -7.88 4.29 -0.44
CA TYR A 74 -8.41 4.27 0.92
C TYR A 74 -7.32 4.54 1.98
N LYS A 75 -6.16 3.89 1.87
CA LYS A 75 -5.01 4.12 2.77
C LYS A 75 -4.55 5.58 2.73
N GLN A 76 -4.54 6.19 1.56
CA GLN A 76 -4.17 7.60 1.40
C GLN A 76 -5.17 8.52 2.11
N ILE A 77 -6.48 8.29 1.94
CA ILE A 77 -7.52 9.07 2.61
C ILE A 77 -7.43 8.89 4.14
N GLN A 78 -7.29 7.66 4.62
CA GLN A 78 -7.13 7.36 6.04
C GLN A 78 -5.91 8.09 6.64
N LYS A 79 -4.78 8.13 5.93
CA LYS A 79 -3.61 8.91 6.36
C LYS A 79 -3.95 10.41 6.47
N LYS A 80 -4.69 10.95 5.49
CA LYS A 80 -5.08 12.37 5.50
C LYS A 80 -6.06 12.71 6.62
N ILE A 81 -6.96 11.80 7.00
CA ILE A 81 -7.84 11.97 8.16
C ILE A 81 -6.99 12.07 9.44
N ARG A 82 -5.99 11.23 9.63
CA ARG A 82 -5.06 11.31 10.79
C ARG A 82 -4.21 12.58 10.77
N ASP A 83 -3.76 13.02 9.59
CA ASP A 83 -3.05 14.30 9.45
C ASP A 83 -3.94 15.47 9.94
N ILE A 84 -5.25 15.48 9.59
CA ILE A 84 -6.23 16.49 10.06
C ILE A 84 -6.44 16.36 11.56
N GLU A 85 -6.59 15.13 12.10
CA GLU A 85 -6.80 14.88 13.53
C GLU A 85 -5.66 15.47 14.40
N SER A 86 -4.43 15.39 13.92
CA SER A 86 -3.26 15.95 14.64
C SER A 86 -3.23 17.49 14.64
N MET A 87 -3.85 18.14 13.65
CA MET A 87 -3.82 19.58 13.44
C MET A 87 -5.14 20.29 13.82
N VAL A 88 -6.21 19.56 14.14
CA VAL A 88 -7.52 20.14 14.37
C VAL A 88 -7.65 20.81 15.74
N LYS A 89 -8.33 21.95 15.79
CA LYS A 89 -8.79 22.56 17.03
C LYS A 89 -9.90 21.71 17.64
N ASP A 90 -9.73 21.24 18.87
CA ASP A 90 -10.70 20.39 19.56
C ASP A 90 -11.42 21.11 20.71
N LYS A 91 -10.68 21.94 21.49
CA LYS A 91 -11.25 22.74 22.57
C LYS A 91 -12.08 23.90 22.02
N ASP A 92 -13.26 24.11 22.56
CA ASP A 92 -14.19 25.19 22.18
C ASP A 92 -14.56 25.17 20.69
N ALA A 93 -14.48 24.01 20.06
CA ALA A 93 -14.90 23.83 18.68
C ALA A 93 -16.36 23.40 18.57
N GLU A 94 -16.97 23.65 17.39
CA GLU A 94 -18.35 23.20 17.09
C GLU A 94 -18.39 21.65 17.11
N LEU A 95 -19.43 21.10 17.80
CA LEU A 95 -19.68 19.66 17.78
C LEU A 95 -20.26 19.24 16.42
N LEU A 96 -19.83 18.10 15.92
CA LEU A 96 -20.16 17.62 14.58
C LEU A 96 -20.97 16.33 14.61
N HIS A 97 -22.03 16.26 13.80
CA HIS A 97 -22.83 15.05 13.64
C HIS A 97 -21.96 13.90 13.11
N THR A 98 -21.89 12.81 13.88
CA THR A 98 -20.95 11.71 13.68
C THR A 98 -21.69 10.40 13.43
N PRO A 99 -21.74 9.89 12.19
CA PRO A 99 -22.30 8.59 11.86
C PRO A 99 -21.50 7.46 12.53
N GLU A 100 -22.07 6.79 13.53
CA GLU A 100 -21.47 5.64 14.20
C GLU A 100 -22.20 4.34 13.88
N SER A 101 -23.52 4.37 13.82
CA SER A 101 -24.37 3.25 13.44
C SER A 101 -24.42 3.18 11.92
N LEU A 102 -23.53 2.35 11.34
CA LEU A 102 -23.42 2.21 9.90
C LEU A 102 -24.27 1.04 9.44
N GLU A 103 -25.54 1.30 9.12
CA GLU A 103 -26.44 0.31 8.54
C GLU A 103 -26.12 0.05 7.07
N GLU A 104 -26.41 -1.17 6.60
CA GLU A 104 -26.29 -1.49 5.18
C GLU A 104 -27.16 -0.54 4.35
N GLY A 105 -26.60 0.02 3.28
CA GLY A 105 -27.27 1.01 2.43
C GLY A 105 -27.09 2.46 2.87
N CYS A 106 -26.52 2.75 4.05
CA CYS A 106 -26.29 4.12 4.54
C CYS A 106 -24.83 4.58 4.45
N LEU A 107 -23.93 3.76 3.90
CA LEU A 107 -22.50 4.09 3.83
C LEU A 107 -22.21 5.33 2.97
N SER A 108 -22.91 5.51 1.86
CA SER A 108 -22.76 6.71 1.01
C SER A 108 -23.23 7.98 1.71
N THR A 109 -24.35 7.90 2.45
CA THR A 109 -24.87 8.98 3.29
C THR A 109 -23.88 9.32 4.40
N ALA A 110 -23.35 8.33 5.12
CA ALA A 110 -22.36 8.53 6.16
C ALA A 110 -21.08 9.22 5.61
N VAL A 111 -20.57 8.78 4.47
CA VAL A 111 -19.43 9.44 3.80
C VAL A 111 -19.76 10.90 3.48
N THR A 112 -20.97 11.18 3.01
CA THR A 112 -21.41 12.54 2.68
C THR A 112 -21.48 13.41 3.94
N CYS A 113 -21.99 12.86 5.05
CA CYS A 113 -22.06 13.57 6.34
C CYS A 113 -20.66 13.90 6.87
N PHE A 114 -19.73 12.94 6.83
CA PHE A 114 -18.34 13.20 7.21
C PHE A 114 -17.69 14.27 6.31
N LYS A 115 -17.96 14.26 5.02
CA LYS A 115 -17.44 15.32 4.11
C LYS A 115 -17.98 16.70 4.42
N LYS A 116 -19.26 16.83 4.77
CA LYS A 116 -19.86 18.10 5.20
C LYS A 116 -19.25 18.57 6.52
N GLY A 117 -19.07 17.67 7.49
CA GLY A 117 -18.50 18.00 8.80
C GLY A 117 -17.02 18.40 8.71
N ILE A 118 -16.22 17.73 7.86
CA ILE A 118 -14.79 18.04 7.74
C ILE A 118 -14.53 19.46 7.21
N GLN A 119 -15.45 20.02 6.44
CA GLN A 119 -15.37 21.40 5.93
C GLN A 119 -15.58 22.46 7.02
N LYS A 120 -16.19 22.10 8.16
CA LYS A 120 -16.41 22.97 9.32
C LYS A 120 -15.24 22.97 10.30
N LEU A 121 -14.31 22.02 10.16
CA LEU A 121 -13.16 21.89 11.03
C LEU A 121 -12.20 23.08 10.86
N GLN A 122 -11.60 23.49 11.97
CA GLN A 122 -10.60 24.56 12.00
C GLN A 122 -9.25 24.04 12.50
N PRO A 123 -8.14 24.53 11.97
CA PRO A 123 -6.82 24.19 12.49
C PRO A 123 -6.58 24.77 13.88
N ALA A 124 -5.78 24.06 14.69
CA ALA A 124 -5.41 24.51 16.02
C ALA A 124 -4.42 25.69 15.97
N SER A 125 -3.61 25.77 14.91
CA SER A 125 -2.57 26.80 14.73
C SER A 125 -2.64 27.40 13.33
N SER A 126 -2.39 28.70 13.22
CA SER A 126 -2.30 29.40 11.94
C SER A 126 -1.12 28.93 11.08
N GLN A 127 -0.06 28.40 11.69
CA GLN A 127 1.11 27.87 10.98
C GLN A 127 0.79 26.56 10.20
N GLU A 128 -0.23 25.80 10.65
CA GLU A 128 -0.61 24.55 10.02
C GLU A 128 -1.71 24.73 8.96
N ASN A 129 -2.18 25.94 8.75
CA ASN A 129 -3.37 26.24 7.94
C ASN A 129 -3.28 25.70 6.51
N GLU A 130 -2.14 25.83 5.84
CA GLU A 130 -1.96 25.33 4.46
C GLU A 130 -1.99 23.79 4.39
N ALA A 131 -1.26 23.11 5.29
CA ALA A 131 -1.21 21.65 5.35
C ALA A 131 -2.58 21.09 5.70
N PHE A 132 -3.28 21.68 6.66
CA PHE A 132 -4.63 21.35 7.06
C PHE A 132 -5.61 21.51 5.88
N ALA A 133 -5.65 22.66 5.24
CA ALA A 133 -6.53 22.94 4.10
C ALA A 133 -6.28 21.98 2.94
N LYS A 134 -5.02 21.64 2.66
CA LYS A 134 -4.66 20.63 1.65
C LYS A 134 -5.19 19.25 2.00
N ALA A 135 -5.08 18.82 3.27
CA ALA A 135 -5.59 17.53 3.73
C ALA A 135 -7.12 17.49 3.65
N VAL A 136 -7.81 18.53 4.11
CA VAL A 136 -9.28 18.68 4.00
C VAL A 136 -9.72 18.60 2.55
N ARG A 137 -9.07 19.31 1.63
CA ARG A 137 -9.38 19.26 0.19
C ARG A 137 -9.26 17.85 -0.39
N ILE A 138 -8.23 17.09 0.01
CA ILE A 138 -8.03 15.71 -0.47
C ILE A 138 -9.15 14.80 0.02
N VAL A 139 -9.47 14.88 1.31
CA VAL A 139 -10.52 14.04 1.93
C VAL A 139 -11.91 14.40 1.38
N SER A 140 -12.20 15.68 1.18
CA SER A 140 -13.48 16.15 0.61
C SER A 140 -13.77 15.65 -0.81
N LYS A 141 -12.74 15.30 -1.57
CA LYS A 141 -12.88 14.71 -2.91
C LYS A 141 -13.20 13.22 -2.88
N PHE A 142 -13.14 12.59 -1.72
CA PHE A 142 -13.46 11.18 -1.60
C PHE A 142 -14.95 10.96 -1.82
N THR A 143 -15.31 9.97 -2.63
CA THR A 143 -16.70 9.55 -2.89
C THR A 143 -16.81 8.05 -2.74
N TYR A 144 -17.91 7.60 -2.20
CA TYR A 144 -18.29 6.20 -2.12
C TYR A 144 -19.69 6.05 -2.71
N LYS A 145 -19.91 5.03 -3.53
CA LYS A 145 -21.23 4.63 -4.02
C LYS A 145 -21.61 3.33 -3.34
N ASP A 146 -22.70 3.36 -2.63
CA ASP A 146 -23.28 2.16 -2.04
C ASP A 146 -24.10 1.42 -3.12
N PRO A 147 -23.87 0.13 -3.35
CA PRO A 147 -24.66 -0.64 -4.30
C PRO A 147 -26.12 -0.84 -3.85
N LYS A 148 -26.39 -0.71 -2.56
CA LYS A 148 -27.72 -0.85 -1.94
C LYS A 148 -28.20 0.50 -1.38
N GLU A 149 -28.18 1.57 -2.18
CA GLU A 149 -28.49 2.92 -1.72
C GLU A 149 -29.97 3.06 -1.32
N HIS A 150 -30.25 2.80 -0.06
CA HIS A 150 -31.54 3.10 0.56
C HIS A 150 -31.30 3.50 2.01
N CYS A 151 -31.10 4.80 2.27
CA CYS A 151 -30.82 5.34 3.58
C CYS A 151 -31.88 6.36 3.98
N GLU A 152 -32.57 6.09 5.08
CA GLU A 152 -33.57 7.00 5.68
C GLU A 152 -32.94 8.04 6.62
N PHE A 153 -31.66 7.83 7.02
CA PHE A 153 -30.96 8.72 7.92
C PHE A 153 -30.45 9.98 7.21
N THR A 154 -30.63 11.12 7.88
CA THR A 154 -30.05 12.40 7.53
C THR A 154 -28.81 12.67 8.39
N CYS A 155 -27.95 13.61 7.98
CA CYS A 155 -26.76 13.92 8.78
C CYS A 155 -27.13 14.44 10.19
N GLU A 156 -28.23 15.09 10.31
CA GLU A 156 -28.73 15.73 11.54
C GLU A 156 -29.27 14.71 12.55
N SER A 157 -29.60 13.49 12.12
CA SER A 157 -30.05 12.41 12.99
C SER A 157 -28.95 11.76 13.82
N TYR A 158 -27.69 11.99 13.44
CA TYR A 158 -26.55 11.45 14.16
C TYR A 158 -26.17 12.32 15.37
N GLU A 159 -25.60 11.65 16.40
CA GLU A 159 -25.11 12.31 17.60
C GLU A 159 -23.95 13.28 17.27
N LYS A 160 -23.92 14.40 17.99
CA LYS A 160 -22.85 15.39 17.86
C LYS A 160 -21.67 15.02 18.75
N LYS A 161 -20.47 15.04 18.19
CA LYS A 161 -19.21 14.72 18.90
C LYS A 161 -18.15 15.79 18.67
N THR A 162 -17.12 15.71 19.48
CA THR A 162 -15.94 16.59 19.33
C THR A 162 -15.23 16.36 18.01
N PRO A 163 -14.50 17.34 17.47
CA PRO A 163 -13.74 17.19 16.22
C PRO A 163 -12.86 15.96 16.16
N LYS A 164 -12.17 15.61 17.24
CA LYS A 164 -11.32 14.42 17.29
C LYS A 164 -12.12 13.12 17.26
N GLU A 165 -13.19 13.02 18.03
CA GLU A 165 -14.08 11.86 18.01
C GLU A 165 -14.75 11.69 16.65
N PHE A 166 -15.18 12.79 16.03
CA PHE A 166 -15.72 12.83 14.67
C PHE A 166 -14.70 12.28 13.66
N LEU A 167 -13.44 12.70 13.70
CA LEU A 167 -12.39 12.21 12.80
C LEU A 167 -12.08 10.74 13.04
N LYS A 168 -12.08 10.29 14.30
CA LYS A 168 -11.94 8.88 14.66
C LYS A 168 -13.08 8.02 14.10
N GLY A 169 -14.32 8.52 14.18
CA GLY A 169 -15.49 7.89 13.54
C GLY A 169 -15.29 7.76 12.04
N PHE A 170 -14.79 8.82 11.38
CA PHE A 170 -14.50 8.78 9.95
C PHE A 170 -13.39 7.77 9.60
N GLU A 171 -12.33 7.70 10.39
CA GLU A 171 -11.27 6.68 10.20
C GLU A 171 -11.84 5.26 10.31
N ASN A 172 -12.74 5.01 11.25
CA ASN A 172 -13.38 3.71 11.41
C ASN A 172 -14.29 3.36 10.22
N LEU A 173 -15.07 4.31 9.70
CA LEU A 173 -15.82 4.13 8.47
C LEU A 173 -14.88 3.74 7.31
N MET A 174 -13.75 4.44 7.15
CA MET A 174 -12.76 4.12 6.12
C MET A 174 -12.20 2.71 6.26
N LYS A 175 -11.96 2.23 7.50
CA LYS A 175 -11.52 0.84 7.75
C LYS A 175 -12.56 -0.19 7.32
N MET A 176 -13.85 0.09 7.54
CA MET A 176 -14.95 -0.78 7.10
C MET A 176 -15.04 -0.85 5.57
N LEU A 177 -15.03 0.31 4.91
CA LEU A 177 -15.07 0.41 3.45
C LEU A 177 -13.88 -0.27 2.75
N PHE A 178 -12.80 -0.46 3.49
CA PHE A 178 -11.59 -1.12 3.01
C PHE A 178 -11.64 -2.65 3.13
N LYS A 179 -12.43 -3.18 4.07
CA LYS A 179 -12.57 -4.63 4.28
C LYS A 179 -13.57 -5.28 3.32
N ASN A 180 -14.50 -4.51 2.78
CA ASN A 180 -15.47 -4.92 1.77
C ASN A 180 -14.94 -4.64 0.37
#